data_4cb2aac23e684d3007470ab30e125ede
#
_entry.id   4cb2aac23e684d3007470ab30e125ede
#
_cell.length_a   1.000
_cell.length_b   1.000
_cell.length_c   1.000
_cell.angle_alpha   90.00
_cell.angle_beta   90.00
_cell.angle_gamma   90.00
#
_symmetry.space_group_name_H-M   'P 1'
#
loop_
_entity.id
_entity.type
_entity.pdbx_description
1 polymer ?
#
loop_
_entity_poly.entity_id
_entity_poly.type
_entity_poly.pdbx_seq_one_letter_code
_entity_poly.pdbx_strand_id
1 'polypeptide(L)'
;MSLNRLQLIGYVGADPEIHTIPGGQTVANVSLGTTERGFTTRDGREIPDRTEWHALVFWGRSADVIGQYVKKGSQLYVEGKIRTRSWDENGIKRYKTECLVDNFELLDRKSTNDNGGSADAAGYASRGSAQPAASPAPAPGNPDDLPF
;
A
#
# COMPACT_ATOMS: atom_id res chain seq x y z
N MET A 1 23.01 21.48 -19.39
CA MET A 1 22.31 20.20 -19.10
C MET A 1 21.49 20.37 -17.84
N SER A 2 20.25 19.89 -17.82
CA SER A 2 19.38 19.94 -16.65
C SER A 2 18.72 18.57 -16.44
N LEU A 3 18.43 18.20 -15.20
CA LEU A 3 17.72 16.97 -14.84
C LEU A 3 16.49 17.34 -14.02
N ASN A 4 15.33 16.75 -14.37
CA ASN A 4 14.09 16.83 -13.60
C ASN A 4 13.50 15.43 -13.52
N ARG A 5 13.81 14.72 -12.44
CA ARG A 5 13.36 13.35 -12.20
C ARG A 5 13.03 13.16 -10.74
N LEU A 6 11.89 12.54 -10.47
CA LEU A 6 11.40 12.20 -9.15
C LEU A 6 11.11 10.69 -9.12
N GLN A 7 11.46 10.03 -8.02
CA GLN A 7 11.12 8.64 -7.73
C GLN A 7 10.54 8.58 -6.32
N LEU A 8 9.38 7.95 -6.19
CA LEU A 8 8.69 7.80 -4.91
C LEU A 8 8.19 6.38 -4.74
N ILE A 9 8.25 5.88 -3.50
CA ILE A 9 7.52 4.71 -3.03
C ILE A 9 6.69 5.16 -1.85
N GLY A 10 5.37 4.93 -1.90
CA GLY A 10 4.48 5.36 -0.83
C GLY A 10 3.12 4.71 -0.89
N TYR A 11 2.24 5.16 -0.03
CA TYR A 11 0.88 4.68 0.07
C TYR A 11 -0.12 5.73 -0.40
N VAL A 12 -1.14 5.29 -1.11
CA VAL A 12 -2.23 6.13 -1.61
C VAL A 12 -3.13 6.56 -0.44
N GLY A 13 -3.29 7.87 -0.25
CA GLY A 13 -4.02 8.44 0.88
C GLY A 13 -5.53 8.49 0.73
N ALA A 14 -6.01 8.58 -0.52
CA ALA A 14 -7.42 8.61 -0.89
C ALA A 14 -7.63 7.91 -2.22
N ASP A 15 -8.87 7.49 -2.52
CA ASP A 15 -9.17 6.91 -3.82
C ASP A 15 -8.83 7.88 -4.96
N PRO A 16 -8.30 7.38 -6.09
CA PRO A 16 -7.93 8.20 -7.24
C PRO A 16 -9.12 9.00 -7.80
N GLU A 17 -8.90 10.27 -8.09
CA GLU A 17 -9.87 11.11 -8.78
C GLU A 17 -9.65 11.01 -10.28
N ILE A 18 -10.64 10.47 -11.00
CA ILE A 18 -10.57 10.25 -12.45
C ILE A 18 -11.39 11.30 -13.16
N HIS A 19 -10.77 11.98 -14.12
CA HIS A 19 -11.42 12.99 -14.96
C HIS A 19 -11.16 12.68 -16.44
N THR A 20 -12.19 12.87 -17.25
CA THR A 20 -12.04 12.85 -18.72
C THR A 20 -12.02 14.28 -19.23
N ILE A 21 -10.95 14.65 -19.89
CA ILE A 21 -10.80 15.99 -20.47
C ILE A 21 -11.43 16.05 -21.88
N PRO A 22 -11.79 17.26 -22.36
CA PRO A 22 -12.23 17.45 -23.76
C PRO A 22 -11.16 16.89 -24.71
N GLY A 23 -11.57 15.96 -25.59
CA GLY A 23 -10.66 15.18 -26.45
C GLY A 23 -10.58 13.70 -26.06
N GLY A 24 -11.30 13.26 -25.01
CA GLY A 24 -11.46 11.84 -24.64
C GLY A 24 -10.27 11.25 -23.90
N GLN A 25 -9.31 12.06 -23.47
CA GLN A 25 -8.17 11.58 -22.69
C GLN A 25 -8.48 11.55 -21.20
N THR A 26 -8.15 10.43 -20.54
CA THR A 26 -8.32 10.26 -19.09
C THR A 26 -7.16 10.84 -18.32
N VAL A 27 -7.45 11.46 -17.20
CA VAL A 27 -6.47 11.97 -16.22
C VAL A 27 -6.84 11.45 -14.84
N ALA A 28 -5.87 10.91 -14.11
CA ALA A 28 -6.05 10.50 -12.72
C ALA A 28 -5.18 11.33 -11.79
N ASN A 29 -5.79 11.88 -10.74
CA ASN A 29 -5.10 12.56 -9.66
C ASN A 29 -5.02 11.61 -8.46
N VAL A 30 -3.83 11.43 -7.92
CA VAL A 30 -3.57 10.56 -6.77
C VAL A 30 -2.75 11.31 -5.73
N SER A 31 -3.14 11.19 -4.47
CA SER A 31 -2.35 11.65 -3.34
C SER A 31 -1.52 10.49 -2.79
N LEU A 32 -0.19 10.60 -2.85
CA LEU A 32 0.74 9.59 -2.36
C LEU A 32 1.48 10.09 -1.12
N GLY A 33 1.40 9.35 -0.02
CA GLY A 33 2.12 9.64 1.21
C GLY A 33 3.44 8.88 1.29
N THR A 34 4.52 9.61 1.56
CA THR A 34 5.82 9.02 1.93
C THR A 34 6.10 9.36 3.38
N THR A 35 6.40 8.33 4.19
CA THR A 35 6.59 8.51 5.64
C THR A 35 8.04 8.25 6.03
N GLU A 36 8.66 9.25 6.63
CA GLU A 36 9.92 9.12 7.34
C GLU A 36 9.61 8.67 8.77
N ARG A 37 10.19 7.55 9.19
CA ARG A 37 9.99 7.06 10.55
C ARG A 37 10.69 7.96 11.54
N GLY A 38 10.00 8.27 12.62
CA GLY A 38 10.55 8.92 13.78
C GLY A 38 11.64 8.07 14.45
N PHE A 39 12.47 8.70 15.22
CA PHE A 39 13.55 8.05 15.96
C PHE A 39 13.82 8.79 17.27
N THR A 40 14.44 8.10 18.21
CA THR A 40 14.90 8.72 19.44
C THR A 40 16.36 9.15 19.28
N THR A 41 16.63 10.43 19.51
CA THR A 41 18.00 10.98 19.48
C THR A 41 18.82 10.47 20.67
N ARG A 42 20.16 10.60 20.60
CA ARG A 42 21.05 10.22 21.71
C ARG A 42 20.76 10.98 23.00
N ASP A 43 20.18 12.18 22.90
CA ASP A 43 19.81 13.03 24.04
C ASP A 43 18.43 12.69 24.61
N GLY A 44 17.79 11.58 24.14
CA GLY A 44 16.50 11.12 24.62
C GLY A 44 15.28 11.86 24.05
N ARG A 45 15.44 12.70 23.03
CA ARG A 45 14.31 13.36 22.34
C ARG A 45 13.69 12.39 21.34
N GLU A 46 12.37 12.28 21.40
CA GLU A 46 11.57 11.58 20.41
C GLU A 46 11.26 12.50 19.24
N ILE A 47 11.66 12.07 18.04
CA ILE A 47 11.26 12.69 16.77
C ILE A 47 10.11 11.87 16.23
N PRO A 48 8.91 12.45 16.04
CA PRO A 48 7.76 11.71 15.53
C PRO A 48 7.91 11.36 14.04
N ASP A 49 7.10 10.41 13.60
CA ASP A 49 6.93 10.10 12.17
C ASP A 49 6.49 11.35 11.40
N ARG A 50 7.05 11.55 10.22
CA ARG A 50 6.71 12.64 9.33
C ARG A 50 6.24 12.10 7.98
N THR A 51 5.02 12.45 7.60
CA THR A 51 4.46 12.07 6.28
C THR A 51 4.39 13.30 5.38
N GLU A 52 4.96 13.19 4.19
CA GLU A 52 4.83 14.16 3.12
C GLU A 52 3.86 13.63 2.06
N TRP A 53 2.96 14.52 1.62
CA TRP A 53 1.93 14.20 0.64
C TRP A 53 2.28 14.76 -0.73
N HIS A 54 2.35 13.88 -1.73
CA HIS A 54 2.72 14.21 -3.09
C HIS A 54 1.50 14.12 -4.00
N ALA A 55 1.23 15.17 -4.77
CA ALA A 55 0.19 15.17 -5.79
C ALA A 55 0.75 14.53 -7.07
N LEU A 56 0.20 13.39 -7.46
CA LEU A 56 0.57 12.66 -8.68
C LEU A 56 -0.50 12.87 -9.75
N VAL A 57 -0.05 13.03 -10.99
CA VAL A 57 -0.93 13.16 -12.17
C VAL A 57 -0.55 12.10 -13.19
N PHE A 58 -1.51 11.24 -13.51
CA PHE A 58 -1.40 10.19 -14.53
C PHE A 58 -2.23 10.57 -15.74
N TRP A 59 -1.77 10.22 -16.94
CA TRP A 59 -2.41 10.55 -18.19
C TRP A 59 -2.73 9.33 -19.04
N GLY A 60 -3.85 9.38 -19.77
CA GLY A 60 -4.24 8.38 -20.73
C GLY A 60 -4.35 6.97 -20.14
N ARG A 61 -3.71 6.00 -20.78
CA ARG A 61 -3.77 4.59 -20.37
C ARG A 61 -3.30 4.34 -18.93
N SER A 62 -2.30 5.08 -18.46
CA SER A 62 -1.86 4.99 -17.06
C SER A 62 -2.96 5.42 -16.09
N ALA A 63 -3.72 6.47 -16.44
CA ALA A 63 -4.85 6.92 -15.63
C ALA A 63 -5.98 5.87 -15.59
N ASP A 64 -6.25 5.16 -16.70
CA ASP A 64 -7.24 4.09 -16.75
C ASP A 64 -6.85 2.92 -15.85
N VAL A 65 -5.57 2.51 -15.86
CA VAL A 65 -5.05 1.46 -14.98
C VAL A 65 -5.15 1.87 -13.51
N ILE A 66 -4.76 3.11 -13.19
CA ILE A 66 -4.88 3.64 -11.82
C ILE A 66 -6.33 3.60 -11.34
N GLY A 67 -7.28 4.02 -12.18
CA GLY A 67 -8.71 4.01 -11.83
C GLY A 67 -9.29 2.61 -11.60
N GLN A 68 -8.75 1.59 -12.26
CA GLN A 68 -9.23 0.21 -12.13
C GLN A 68 -8.64 -0.54 -10.93
N TYR A 69 -7.38 -0.32 -10.62
CA TYR A 69 -6.63 -1.19 -9.69
C TYR A 69 -6.18 -0.50 -8.42
N VAL A 70 -6.11 0.83 -8.39
CA VAL A 70 -5.59 1.58 -7.23
C VAL A 70 -6.74 2.08 -6.37
N LYS A 71 -6.57 1.91 -5.05
CA LYS A 71 -7.50 2.41 -4.03
C LYS A 71 -6.72 3.05 -2.90
N LYS A 72 -7.41 3.72 -1.99
CA LYS A 72 -6.83 4.17 -0.73
C LYS A 72 -6.10 3.03 -0.03
N GLY A 73 -4.86 3.27 0.36
CA GLY A 73 -3.98 2.30 1.03
C GLY A 73 -3.11 1.46 0.09
N SER A 74 -3.33 1.50 -1.23
CA SER A 74 -2.47 0.83 -2.21
C SER A 74 -1.04 1.36 -2.14
N GLN A 75 -0.05 0.47 -2.28
CA GLN A 75 1.36 0.83 -2.34
C GLN A 75 1.81 0.98 -3.79
N LEU A 76 2.39 2.13 -4.12
CA LEU A 76 2.87 2.45 -5.45
C LEU A 76 4.34 2.83 -5.45
N TYR A 77 5.05 2.38 -6.48
CA TYR A 77 6.27 2.98 -6.98
C TYR A 77 5.93 3.88 -8.16
N VAL A 78 6.47 5.09 -8.20
CA VAL A 78 6.28 6.03 -9.30
C VAL A 78 7.58 6.72 -9.69
N GLU A 79 7.74 6.94 -10.99
CA GLU A 79 8.79 7.79 -11.56
C GLU A 79 8.14 8.88 -12.40
N GLY A 80 8.67 10.07 -12.32
CA GLY A 80 8.12 11.20 -13.06
C GLY A 80 8.94 12.46 -12.94
N LYS A 81 8.30 13.58 -13.28
CA LYS A 81 8.87 14.92 -13.27
C LYS A 81 8.07 15.84 -12.38
N ILE A 82 8.74 16.71 -11.66
CA ILE A 82 8.09 17.77 -10.92
C ILE A 82 7.67 18.88 -11.89
N ARG A 83 6.42 19.32 -11.78
CA ARG A 83 5.88 20.45 -12.51
C ARG A 83 5.07 21.34 -11.57
N THR A 84 5.35 22.65 -11.62
CA THR A 84 4.54 23.65 -10.92
C THR A 84 3.70 24.38 -11.95
N ARG A 85 2.38 24.37 -11.75
CA ARG A 85 1.45 25.20 -12.52
C ARG A 85 0.95 26.35 -11.67
N SER A 86 0.61 27.46 -12.31
CA SER A 86 0.04 28.64 -11.66
C SER A 86 -1.25 29.05 -12.39
N TRP A 87 -2.19 29.57 -11.61
CA TRP A 87 -3.44 30.16 -12.12
C TRP A 87 -3.82 31.34 -11.24
N ASP A 88 -4.64 32.23 -11.79
CA ASP A 88 -5.19 33.36 -11.05
C ASP A 88 -6.58 32.99 -10.53
N GLU A 89 -6.77 33.12 -9.23
CA GLU A 89 -8.04 32.89 -8.56
C GLU A 89 -8.40 34.14 -7.74
N ASN A 90 -9.46 34.84 -8.15
CA ASN A 90 -9.90 36.09 -7.51
C ASN A 90 -8.80 37.17 -7.36
N GLY A 91 -7.92 37.31 -8.36
CA GLY A 91 -6.80 38.25 -8.34
C GLY A 91 -5.60 37.80 -7.50
N ILE A 92 -5.64 36.57 -6.96
CA ILE A 92 -4.54 35.97 -6.20
C ILE A 92 -3.90 34.88 -7.06
N LYS A 93 -2.59 34.96 -7.28
CA LYS A 93 -1.84 33.94 -8.00
C LYS A 93 -1.64 32.70 -7.12
N ARG A 94 -2.20 31.57 -7.57
CA ARG A 94 -2.07 30.26 -6.93
C ARG A 94 -1.04 29.41 -7.64
N TYR A 95 -0.36 28.58 -6.88
CA TYR A 95 0.63 27.62 -7.40
C TYR A 95 0.30 26.23 -6.89
N LYS A 96 0.46 25.23 -7.73
CA LYS A 96 0.38 23.82 -7.36
C LYS A 96 1.53 23.06 -7.97
N THR A 97 2.30 22.41 -7.12
CA THR A 97 3.38 21.51 -7.54
C THR A 97 2.87 20.09 -7.59
N GLU A 98 3.05 19.44 -8.71
CA GLU A 98 2.56 18.10 -9.02
C GLU A 98 3.69 17.26 -9.63
N CYS A 99 3.64 15.97 -9.45
CA CYS A 99 4.48 15.01 -10.14
C CYS A 99 3.72 14.48 -11.38
N LEU A 100 4.21 14.76 -12.56
CA LEU A 100 3.74 14.10 -13.78
C LEU A 100 4.40 12.74 -13.86
N VAL A 101 3.60 11.68 -13.76
CA VAL A 101 4.09 10.31 -13.73
C VAL A 101 4.37 9.82 -15.16
N ASP A 102 5.60 9.40 -15.40
CA ASP A 102 6.04 8.78 -16.66
C ASP A 102 5.95 7.25 -16.57
N ASN A 103 6.28 6.66 -15.40
CA ASN A 103 6.25 5.22 -15.13
C ASN A 103 5.76 4.92 -13.72
N PHE A 104 5.12 3.77 -13.51
CA PHE A 104 4.66 3.33 -12.19
C PHE A 104 4.55 1.82 -12.10
N GLU A 105 4.60 1.30 -10.86
CA GLU A 105 4.38 -0.10 -10.54
C GLU A 105 3.49 -0.21 -9.30
N LEU A 106 2.55 -1.17 -9.33
CA LEU A 106 1.74 -1.55 -8.18
C LEU A 106 2.54 -2.53 -7.33
N LEU A 107 2.83 -2.13 -6.09
CA LEU A 107 3.60 -2.94 -5.14
C LEU A 107 2.72 -3.74 -4.18
N ASP A 108 1.39 -3.60 -4.30
CA ASP A 108 0.45 -4.37 -3.51
C ASP A 108 0.62 -5.86 -3.80
N ARG A 109 0.77 -6.67 -2.77
CA ARG A 109 0.65 -8.12 -2.90
C ARG A 109 -0.78 -8.39 -3.36
N LYS A 110 -0.93 -9.04 -4.51
CA LYS A 110 -2.19 -9.65 -4.92
C LYS A 110 -2.62 -10.56 -3.77
N SER A 111 -3.63 -10.16 -3.03
CA SER A 111 -4.28 -11.05 -2.07
C SER A 111 -4.85 -12.19 -2.90
N THR A 112 -4.19 -13.31 -2.89
CA THR A 112 -4.74 -14.58 -3.35
C THR A 112 -5.77 -15.02 -2.31
N ASN A 113 -6.91 -14.35 -2.29
CA ASN A 113 -8.14 -14.90 -1.78
C ASN A 113 -8.68 -15.85 -2.85
N ASP A 114 -7.90 -16.89 -3.09
CA ASP A 114 -8.39 -18.09 -3.75
C ASP A 114 -9.10 -18.93 -2.71
N ASN A 115 -10.27 -18.46 -2.28
CA ASN A 115 -11.26 -19.31 -1.65
C ASN A 115 -12.07 -19.98 -2.77
N GLY A 116 -11.38 -20.75 -3.60
CA GLY A 116 -11.97 -21.70 -4.51
C GLY A 116 -12.55 -22.84 -3.71
N GLY A 117 -13.85 -22.76 -3.42
CA GLY A 117 -14.61 -23.91 -2.97
C GLY A 117 -14.43 -25.06 -3.96
N SER A 118 -13.70 -26.06 -3.58
CA SER A 118 -13.72 -27.38 -4.22
C SER A 118 -14.83 -28.18 -3.57
N ALA A 119 -15.96 -28.17 -4.21
CA ALA A 119 -16.87 -29.29 -4.14
C ALA A 119 -16.28 -30.42 -5.02
N ASP A 120 -16.47 -31.64 -4.54
CA ASP A 120 -16.25 -32.92 -5.18
C ASP A 120 -14.92 -33.65 -4.91
N ALA A 121 -15.01 -34.55 -3.96
CA ALA A 121 -14.50 -35.90 -4.15
C ALA A 121 -15.29 -36.87 -3.27
N ALA A 122 -16.14 -37.58 -3.93
CA ALA A 122 -16.83 -38.75 -3.42
C ALA A 122 -15.84 -39.85 -3.01
N GLY A 123 -16.14 -40.50 -1.89
CA GLY A 123 -16.02 -41.93 -1.73
C GLY A 123 -14.64 -42.52 -1.51
N TYR A 124 -14.39 -42.95 -0.27
CA TYR A 124 -14.03 -44.34 0.01
C TYR A 124 -14.31 -44.66 1.50
N ALA A 125 -15.26 -45.49 1.69
CA ALA A 125 -15.53 -46.17 2.98
C ALA A 125 -14.47 -47.22 3.20
N SER A 126 -13.93 -47.35 4.42
CA SER A 126 -13.70 -48.66 5.06
C SER A 126 -13.25 -48.50 6.52
N ARG A 127 -14.14 -48.86 7.43
CA ARG A 127 -14.02 -49.78 8.57
C ARG A 127 -12.67 -49.85 9.29
N GLY A 128 -12.73 -49.65 10.59
CA GLY A 128 -11.75 -50.17 11.53
C GLY A 128 -11.91 -49.58 12.94
N SER A 129 -12.77 -50.21 13.71
CA SER A 129 -12.96 -50.09 15.15
C SER A 129 -11.67 -50.23 15.96
N ALA A 130 -11.50 -49.42 16.99
CA ALA A 130 -11.22 -49.80 18.38
C ALA A 130 -10.78 -48.59 19.24
N GLN A 131 -11.58 -48.26 20.22
CA GLN A 131 -11.23 -47.63 21.49
C GLN A 131 -11.01 -48.79 22.49
N PRO A 132 -10.41 -48.66 23.68
CA PRO A 132 -10.07 -47.52 24.52
C PRO A 132 -8.71 -47.64 25.27
N ALA A 133 -8.29 -46.64 26.02
CA ALA A 133 -7.86 -46.71 27.42
C ALA A 133 -7.11 -45.45 27.89
N ALA A 134 -7.72 -44.75 28.75
CA ALA A 134 -7.37 -44.17 30.05
C ALA A 134 -5.89 -43.86 30.36
N SER A 135 -5.70 -42.57 30.69
CA SER A 135 -4.89 -41.86 31.71
C SER A 135 -3.79 -42.63 32.49
N PRO A 136 -2.76 -41.93 33.03
CA PRO A 136 -2.91 -40.83 34.00
C PRO A 136 -1.90 -39.68 33.89
N ALA A 137 -2.21 -38.57 34.57
CA ALA A 137 -1.34 -37.45 34.82
C ALA A 137 -0.22 -37.78 35.81
N PRO A 138 0.94 -37.10 35.73
CA PRO A 138 1.79 -36.91 36.89
C PRO A 138 1.80 -35.47 37.40
N ALA A 139 1.92 -35.40 38.69
CA ALA A 139 1.90 -34.30 39.61
C ALA A 139 3.11 -33.36 39.52
N PRO A 140 3.11 -32.21 40.26
CA PRO A 140 3.95 -31.07 40.06
C PRO A 140 5.34 -31.23 40.68
N GLY A 141 6.33 -30.79 39.93
CA GLY A 141 7.73 -30.70 40.36
C GLY A 141 8.21 -29.27 40.45
N ASN A 142 8.53 -28.89 41.59
CA ASN A 142 9.44 -27.94 42.24
C ASN A 142 9.98 -26.71 41.45
N PRO A 143 9.86 -25.52 42.08
CA PRO A 143 10.37 -24.27 41.51
C PRO A 143 11.79 -23.95 41.98
N ASP A 144 12.80 -24.64 41.48
CA ASP A 144 14.20 -24.29 41.77
C ASP A 144 15.13 -24.95 40.76
N ASP A 145 15.07 -24.43 39.51
CA ASP A 145 16.16 -24.65 38.55
C ASP A 145 16.10 -23.57 37.47
N LEU A 146 16.70 -22.45 37.79
CA LEU A 146 17.12 -21.42 36.80
C LEU A 146 18.63 -21.60 36.57
N PRO A 147 19.02 -22.02 35.37
CA PRO A 147 20.36 -21.75 34.90
C PRO A 147 20.33 -20.43 34.10
N PHE A 148 21.25 -19.62 34.44
CA PHE A 148 21.59 -18.28 33.96
C PHE A 148 21.58 -18.10 32.43
#